data_eaee61ce596f0c105fd3266914762563
#
_entry.id   eaee61ce596f0c105fd3266914762563
#
_cell.length_a   1.000
_cell.length_b   1.000
_cell.length_c   1.000
_cell.angle_alpha   90.00
_cell.angle_beta   90.00
_cell.angle_gamma   90.00
#
_symmetry.space_group_name_H-M   'P 1'
#
loop_
_entity.id
_entity.type
_entity.pdbx_description
1 polymer ?
#
loop_
_entity_poly.entity_id
_entity_poly.type
_entity_poly.pdbx_seq_one_letter_code
_entity_poly.pdbx_strand_id
1 'polypeptide(L)'
;VMSYSKKNVIRGLHIQTKKSQGKFVSVLKGKVYDVAVDLRKNSKTFGKFFSYVLSEKNSHSIYIPPGFAHGFCGLEKENYIIYSCTQYRNAASERAIKYNDKKLNIKWPVKKPVVSKKDQNAITFFKFKEKYLL
;
A
#
# COMPACT_ATOMS: atom_id res chain seq x y z
N VAL A 1 -6.51 11.19 7.08
CA VAL A 1 -5.81 11.53 5.83
C VAL A 1 -6.70 11.24 4.65
N MET A 2 -6.82 12.17 3.74
CA MET A 2 -7.55 11.98 2.50
C MET A 2 -6.58 12.09 1.32
N SER A 3 -6.72 11.20 0.34
CA SER A 3 -5.88 11.16 -0.85
C SER A 3 -6.76 11.16 -2.10
N TYR A 4 -6.32 11.88 -3.11
CA TYR A 4 -6.95 11.89 -4.43
C TYR A 4 -6.03 11.24 -5.45
N SER A 5 -6.56 10.37 -6.28
CA SER A 5 -5.79 9.73 -7.34
C SER A 5 -6.64 9.53 -8.60
N LYS A 6 -6.00 9.72 -9.74
CA LYS A 6 -6.61 9.45 -11.04
C LYS A 6 -6.53 7.96 -11.38
N LYS A 7 -7.21 7.58 -12.44
CA LYS A 7 -7.15 6.21 -12.95
C LYS A 7 -5.72 5.80 -13.30
N ASN A 8 -5.39 4.56 -13.03
CA ASN A 8 -4.09 3.92 -13.27
C ASN A 8 -2.94 4.43 -12.39
N VAL A 9 -3.19 5.35 -11.47
CA VAL A 9 -2.17 5.78 -10.51
C VAL A 9 -1.99 4.67 -9.47
N ILE A 10 -0.74 4.23 -9.29
CA ILE A 10 -0.34 3.36 -8.19
C ILE A 10 0.46 4.18 -7.18
N ARG A 11 0.09 4.07 -5.90
CA ARG A 11 0.84 4.62 -4.79
C ARG A 11 1.25 3.48 -3.86
N GLY A 12 2.53 3.42 -3.53
CA GLY A 12 3.05 2.40 -2.62
C GLY A 12 4.23 1.63 -3.20
N LEU A 13 4.65 0.63 -2.55
CA LEU A 13 4.16 0.12 -1.25
C LEU A 13 4.85 0.88 -0.12
N HIS A 14 4.10 1.36 0.83
CA HIS A 14 4.64 2.19 1.92
C HIS A 14 4.47 1.50 3.27
N ILE A 15 5.49 1.62 4.11
CA ILE A 15 5.46 1.16 5.50
C ILE A 15 6.29 2.10 6.36
N GLN A 16 5.88 2.24 7.61
CA GLN A 16 6.64 2.94 8.63
C GLN A 16 7.32 1.89 9.50
N THR A 17 8.65 1.86 9.49
CA THR A 17 9.43 0.80 10.16
C THR A 17 9.51 0.99 11.66
N LYS A 18 9.37 2.22 12.14
CA LYS A 18 9.22 2.52 13.57
C LYS A 18 7.84 3.11 13.78
N LYS A 19 7.18 2.78 14.89
CA LYS A 19 5.80 3.17 15.18
C LYS A 19 4.89 2.81 14.01
N SER A 20 4.96 1.54 13.60
CA SER A 20 4.20 1.03 12.45
C SER A 20 2.72 1.33 12.62
N GLN A 21 2.11 1.80 11.55
CA GLN A 21 0.71 2.27 11.57
C GLN A 21 -0.24 1.14 11.18
N GLY A 22 -1.29 0.94 11.99
CA GLY A 22 -2.51 0.32 11.51
C GLY A 22 -3.29 1.35 10.70
N LYS A 23 -3.98 0.93 9.66
CA LYS A 23 -4.72 1.81 8.76
C LYS A 23 -6.12 1.29 8.53
N PHE A 24 -7.11 2.14 8.75
CA PHE A 24 -8.52 1.88 8.42
C PHE A 24 -8.83 2.64 7.15
N VAL A 25 -9.07 1.93 6.05
CA VAL A 25 -9.12 2.49 4.70
C VAL A 25 -10.52 2.39 4.12
N SER A 26 -11.02 3.49 3.58
CA SER A 26 -12.32 3.58 2.92
C SER A 26 -12.24 4.42 1.65
N VAL A 27 -13.10 4.15 0.68
CA VAL A 27 -13.22 4.94 -0.55
C VAL A 27 -14.49 5.79 -0.46
N LEU A 28 -14.32 7.10 -0.55
CA LEU A 28 -15.45 8.05 -0.54
C LEU A 28 -16.05 8.22 -1.93
N LYS A 29 -15.23 8.19 -2.96
CA LYS A 29 -15.65 8.28 -4.36
C LYS A 29 -14.72 7.45 -5.22
N GLY A 30 -15.28 6.78 -6.22
CA GLY A 30 -14.52 5.97 -7.16
C GLY A 30 -14.32 4.54 -6.67
N LYS A 31 -13.17 4.00 -7.03
CA LYS A 31 -12.86 2.59 -6.79
C LYS A 31 -11.35 2.39 -6.81
N VAL A 32 -10.82 1.63 -5.87
CA VAL A 32 -9.40 1.31 -5.84
C VAL A 32 -9.18 -0.19 -5.65
N TYR A 33 -8.09 -0.68 -6.23
CA TYR A 33 -7.52 -1.98 -5.93
C TYR A 33 -6.51 -1.77 -4.81
N ASP A 34 -6.86 -2.19 -3.61
CA ASP A 34 -6.05 -1.96 -2.40
C ASP A 34 -5.22 -3.20 -2.10
N VAL A 35 -3.96 -2.99 -1.71
CA VAL A 35 -2.99 -4.07 -1.49
C VAL A 35 -2.30 -3.89 -0.15
N ALA A 36 -2.25 -4.96 0.63
CA ALA A 36 -1.50 -5.02 1.87
C ALA A 36 -0.51 -6.19 1.81
N VAL A 37 0.76 -5.93 2.10
CA VAL A 37 1.82 -6.94 2.10
C VAL A 37 2.28 -7.19 3.52
N ASP A 38 2.23 -8.44 3.97
CA ASP A 38 2.65 -8.80 5.31
C ASP A 38 4.18 -8.78 5.42
N LEU A 39 4.69 -7.88 6.24
CA LEU A 39 6.13 -7.74 6.50
C LEU A 39 6.50 -8.06 7.94
N ARG A 40 5.61 -8.72 8.66
CA ARG A 40 5.89 -9.16 10.05
C ARG A 40 6.80 -10.38 10.02
N LYS A 41 8.00 -10.23 10.59
CA LYS A 41 9.12 -11.17 10.47
C LYS A 41 8.75 -12.64 10.73
N ASN A 42 7.94 -12.90 11.75
CA ASN A 42 7.61 -14.28 12.17
C ASN A 42 6.19 -14.71 11.75
N SER A 43 5.57 -13.95 10.87
CA SER A 43 4.22 -14.28 10.38
C SER A 43 4.24 -15.45 9.40
N LYS A 44 3.25 -16.32 9.47
CA LYS A 44 3.06 -17.41 8.50
C LYS A 44 2.79 -16.90 7.09
N THR A 45 2.33 -15.66 6.96
CA THR A 45 2.05 -15.02 5.68
C THR A 45 3.10 -13.97 5.28
N PHE A 46 4.26 -13.99 5.93
CA PHE A 46 5.35 -13.07 5.61
C PHE A 46 5.65 -13.05 4.11
N GLY A 47 5.71 -11.86 3.52
CA GLY A 47 5.98 -11.67 2.10
C GLY A 47 4.80 -11.93 1.17
N LYS A 48 3.66 -12.34 1.70
CA LYS A 48 2.44 -12.53 0.91
C LYS A 48 1.60 -11.26 0.90
N PHE A 49 0.85 -11.06 -0.16
CA PHE A 49 -0.04 -9.91 -0.26
C PHE A 49 -1.51 -10.34 -0.20
N PHE A 50 -2.32 -9.42 0.28
CA PHE A 50 -3.79 -9.46 0.24
C PHE A 50 -4.26 -8.29 -0.61
N SER A 51 -5.24 -8.51 -1.45
CA SER A 51 -5.84 -7.46 -2.27
C SER A 51 -7.36 -7.44 -2.11
N TYR A 52 -7.92 -6.25 -2.20
CA TYR A 52 -9.36 -6.06 -2.08
C TYR A 52 -9.80 -4.81 -2.84
N VAL A 53 -10.90 -4.91 -3.56
CA VAL A 53 -11.47 -3.75 -4.25
C VAL A 53 -12.39 -2.99 -3.30
N LEU A 54 -12.04 -1.73 -3.03
CA LEU A 54 -12.83 -0.81 -2.26
C LEU A 54 -13.49 0.20 -3.20
N SER A 55 -14.77 0.49 -2.99
CA SER A 55 -15.49 1.43 -3.82
C SER A 55 -16.58 2.16 -3.03
N GLU A 56 -17.01 3.31 -3.55
CA GLU A 56 -18.21 3.97 -3.00
C GLU A 56 -19.43 3.08 -3.12
N LYS A 57 -19.49 2.26 -4.17
CA LYS A 57 -20.60 1.37 -4.43
C LYS A 57 -20.74 0.25 -3.42
N ASN A 58 -19.64 -0.44 -3.08
CA ASN A 58 -19.72 -1.53 -2.11
C ASN A 58 -19.67 -1.05 -0.66
N SER A 59 -19.24 0.19 -0.44
CA SER A 59 -19.13 0.79 0.90
C SER A 59 -18.28 -0.03 1.87
N HIS A 60 -17.39 -0.86 1.37
CA HIS A 60 -16.52 -1.67 2.21
C HIS A 60 -15.33 -0.85 2.69
N SER A 61 -14.85 -1.17 3.87
CA SER A 61 -13.62 -0.65 4.44
C SER A 61 -12.77 -1.82 4.88
N ILE A 62 -11.46 -1.61 4.91
CA ILE A 62 -10.54 -2.64 5.42
C ILE A 62 -9.68 -2.06 6.52
N TYR A 63 -9.33 -2.90 7.48
CA TYR A 63 -8.31 -2.59 8.48
C TYR A 63 -7.04 -3.33 8.16
N ILE A 64 -5.95 -2.58 7.99
CA ILE A 64 -4.61 -3.11 7.74
C ILE A 64 -3.81 -2.98 9.03
N PRO A 65 -3.43 -4.09 9.66
CA PRO A 65 -2.68 -4.03 10.92
C PRO A 65 -1.28 -3.41 10.77
N PRO A 66 -0.66 -2.97 11.88
CA PRO A 66 0.75 -2.60 11.86
C PRO A 66 1.62 -3.75 11.34
N GLY A 67 2.72 -3.41 10.66
CA GLY A 67 3.64 -4.40 10.09
C GLY A 67 3.32 -4.80 8.65
N PHE A 68 2.30 -4.19 8.05
CA PHE A 68 2.00 -4.38 6.63
C PHE A 68 2.44 -3.17 5.83
N ALA A 69 3.00 -3.40 4.65
CA ALA A 69 3.15 -2.36 3.64
C ALA A 69 1.82 -2.19 2.89
N HIS A 70 1.50 -0.97 2.51
CA HIS A 70 0.23 -0.63 1.91
C HIS A 70 0.42 0.10 0.58
N GLY A 71 -0.41 -0.22 -0.38
CA GLY A 71 -0.48 0.47 -1.65
C GLY A 71 -1.85 0.30 -2.29
N PHE A 72 -2.12 1.09 -3.31
CA PHE A 72 -3.37 0.99 -4.04
C PHE A 72 -3.24 1.49 -5.47
N CYS A 73 -4.18 1.07 -6.32
CA CYS A 73 -4.31 1.53 -7.70
C CYS A 73 -5.70 2.12 -7.92
N GLY A 74 -5.77 3.33 -8.45
CA GLY A 74 -7.04 3.96 -8.84
C GLY A 74 -7.66 3.27 -10.05
N LEU A 75 -8.92 2.91 -9.96
CA LEU A 75 -9.65 2.18 -11.02
C LEU A 75 -10.67 3.04 -11.76
N GLU A 76 -11.09 4.16 -11.19
CA GLU A 76 -12.00 5.11 -11.81
C GLU A 76 -11.27 6.40 -12.18
N LYS A 77 -11.93 7.26 -12.93
CA LYS A 77 -11.38 8.55 -13.36
C LYS A 77 -10.93 9.40 -12.17
N GLU A 78 -11.74 9.40 -11.10
CA GLU A 78 -11.47 10.11 -9.86
C GLU A 78 -11.67 9.18 -8.67
N ASN A 79 -10.70 9.14 -7.77
CA ASN A 79 -10.73 8.27 -6.59
C ASN A 79 -10.33 9.06 -5.36
N TYR A 80 -11.23 9.15 -4.40
CA TYR A 80 -11.00 9.77 -3.11
C TYR A 80 -10.95 8.68 -2.04
N ILE A 81 -9.80 8.55 -1.40
CA ILE A 81 -9.55 7.56 -0.37
C ILE A 81 -9.35 8.29 0.96
N ILE A 82 -10.00 7.83 2.01
CA ILE A 82 -9.76 8.31 3.36
C ILE A 82 -9.21 7.16 4.19
N TYR A 83 -8.21 7.44 5.03
CA TYR A 83 -7.70 6.46 5.97
C TYR A 83 -7.31 7.10 7.29
N SER A 84 -7.60 6.38 8.36
CA SER A 84 -7.22 6.72 9.72
C SER A 84 -6.07 5.82 10.15
N CYS A 85 -5.08 6.42 10.79
CA CYS A 85 -3.88 5.71 11.21
C CYS A 85 -3.81 5.64 12.73
N THR A 86 -3.32 4.53 13.27
CA THR A 86 -3.19 4.32 14.72
C THR A 86 -1.98 5.03 15.33
N GLN A 87 -1.05 5.48 14.48
CA GLN A 87 0.15 6.21 14.90
C GLN A 87 0.33 7.44 14.01
N TYR A 88 0.94 8.47 14.56
CA TYR A 88 1.33 9.64 13.78
C TYR A 88 2.37 9.29 12.73
N ARG A 89 2.41 10.11 11.69
CA ARG A 89 3.41 9.99 10.65
C ARG A 89 4.81 10.22 11.22
N ASN A 90 5.70 9.26 10.95
CA ASN A 90 7.12 9.39 11.27
C ASN A 90 7.91 9.31 9.96
N ALA A 91 8.15 10.47 9.35
CA ALA A 91 8.80 10.54 8.04
C ALA A 91 10.18 9.89 8.03
N ALA A 92 10.92 9.96 9.14
CA ALA A 92 12.25 9.37 9.23
C ALA A 92 12.26 7.85 9.11
N SER A 93 11.15 7.18 9.42
CA SER A 93 11.04 5.72 9.35
C SER A 93 10.16 5.23 8.21
N GLU A 94 9.63 6.12 7.37
CA GLU A 94 8.89 5.74 6.17
C GLU A 94 9.81 5.07 5.16
N ARG A 95 9.34 3.95 4.58
CA ARG A 95 10.08 3.22 3.55
C ARG A 95 9.11 2.85 2.44
N ALA A 96 9.65 2.79 1.24
CA ALA A 96 8.90 2.36 0.06
C ALA A 96 9.55 1.10 -0.52
N ILE A 97 8.72 0.13 -0.87
CA ILE A 97 9.13 -1.08 -1.57
C ILE A 97 8.54 -1.01 -2.98
N LYS A 98 9.26 -1.49 -3.96
CA LYS A 98 8.80 -1.49 -5.35
C LYS A 98 7.44 -2.18 -5.48
N TYR A 99 6.46 -1.46 -6.03
CA TYR A 99 5.13 -2.00 -6.29
C TYR A 99 5.17 -3.19 -7.24
N ASN A 100 6.14 -3.22 -8.16
CA ASN A 100 6.30 -4.26 -9.18
C ASN A 100 7.42 -5.24 -8.83
N ASP A 101 7.73 -5.40 -7.56
CA ASP A 101 8.74 -6.36 -7.12
C ASP A 101 8.36 -7.77 -7.55
N LYS A 102 9.30 -8.48 -8.17
CA LYS A 102 9.06 -9.81 -8.74
C LYS A 102 8.78 -10.88 -7.67
N LYS A 103 9.40 -10.74 -6.50
CA LYS A 103 9.19 -11.69 -5.39
C LYS A 103 7.78 -11.53 -4.80
N LEU A 104 7.31 -10.31 -4.68
CA LEU A 104 5.95 -10.04 -4.19
C LEU A 104 4.89 -10.45 -5.21
N ASN A 105 5.18 -10.29 -6.49
CA ASN A 105 4.32 -10.74 -7.59
C ASN A 105 2.87 -10.26 -7.48
N ILE A 106 2.69 -9.00 -7.13
CA ILE A 106 1.36 -8.39 -7.01
C ILE A 106 0.73 -8.24 -8.40
N LYS A 107 -0.50 -8.68 -8.52
CA LYS A 107 -1.25 -8.62 -9.80
C LYS A 107 -2.03 -7.31 -9.91
N TRP A 108 -1.34 -6.23 -10.19
CA TRP A 108 -1.97 -4.93 -10.37
C TRP A 108 -2.86 -4.94 -11.62
N PRO A 109 -4.10 -4.44 -11.53
CA PRO A 109 -5.04 -4.47 -12.66
C PRO A 109 -4.83 -3.28 -13.61
N VAL A 110 -3.59 -3.04 -14.01
CA VAL A 110 -3.22 -1.93 -14.88
C VAL A 110 -1.99 -2.30 -15.69
N LYS A 111 -2.01 -1.97 -16.99
CA LYS A 111 -0.89 -2.26 -17.91
C LYS A 111 0.17 -1.17 -17.89
N LYS A 112 -0.26 0.10 -17.86
CA LYS A 112 0.63 1.27 -17.86
C LYS A 112 0.36 2.12 -16.64
N PRO A 113 0.92 1.75 -15.47
CA PRO A 113 0.68 2.50 -14.26
C PRO A 113 1.37 3.86 -14.28
N VAL A 114 0.74 4.82 -13.62
CA VAL A 114 1.32 6.13 -13.34
C VAL A 114 1.86 6.08 -11.90
N VAL A 115 3.16 6.23 -11.76
CA VAL A 115 3.85 6.05 -10.48
C VAL A 115 4.77 7.25 -10.23
N SER A 116 4.79 7.77 -9.01
CA SER A 116 5.70 8.86 -8.65
C SER A 116 7.16 8.42 -8.76
N LYS A 117 8.07 9.40 -8.93
CA LYS A 117 9.51 9.11 -8.97
C LYS A 117 9.99 8.43 -7.70
N LYS A 118 9.48 8.87 -6.54
CA LYS A 118 9.80 8.26 -5.26
C LYS A 118 9.46 6.78 -5.23
N ASP A 119 8.27 6.42 -5.70
CA ASP A 119 7.84 5.02 -5.72
C ASP A 119 8.53 4.21 -6.82
N GLN A 120 8.86 4.82 -7.96
CA GLN A 120 9.67 4.18 -8.98
C GLN A 120 11.07 3.82 -8.47
N ASN A 121 11.65 4.66 -7.61
CA ASN A 121 12.98 4.50 -7.06
C ASN A 121 13.00 3.74 -5.73
N ALA A 122 11.89 3.15 -5.35
CA ALA A 122 11.79 2.35 -4.14
C ALA A 122 12.73 1.13 -4.18
N ILE A 123 13.11 0.63 -3.01
CA ILE A 123 14.00 -0.53 -2.92
C ILE A 123 13.25 -1.83 -3.19
N THR A 124 14.00 -2.87 -3.53
CA THR A 124 13.43 -4.21 -3.70
C THR A 124 13.00 -4.81 -2.36
N PHE A 125 12.12 -5.78 -2.41
CA PHE A 125 11.73 -6.54 -1.22
C PHE A 125 12.94 -7.21 -0.57
N PHE A 126 13.86 -7.74 -1.36
CA PHE A 126 15.09 -8.35 -0.85
C PHE A 126 15.92 -7.34 -0.03
N LYS A 127 16.16 -6.16 -0.59
CA LYS A 127 16.90 -5.10 0.12
C LYS A 127 16.17 -4.61 1.37
N PHE A 128 14.85 -4.54 1.33
CA PHE A 128 14.07 -4.18 2.52
C PHE A 128 14.29 -5.20 3.64
N LYS A 129 14.25 -6.49 3.32
CA LYS A 129 14.52 -7.54 4.33
C LYS A 129 15.91 -7.40 4.94
N GLU A 130 16.92 -7.19 4.11
CA GLU A 130 18.30 -7.04 4.61
C GLU A 130 18.45 -5.85 5.57
N LYS A 131 17.85 -4.70 5.18
CA LYS A 131 18.06 -3.44 5.93
C LYS A 131 17.21 -3.32 7.19
N TYR A 132 16.00 -3.84 7.18
CA TYR A 132 15.00 -3.49 8.20
C TYR A 132 14.43 -4.69 8.98
N LEU A 133 14.65 -5.91 8.53
CA LEU A 133 14.08 -7.10 9.16
C LEU A 133 15.13 -8.09 9.71
N LEU A 134 16.39 -7.86 9.45
CA LEU A 134 17.47 -8.72 9.98
C LEU A 134 18.05 -8.18 11.26
#